data_ec796bc8612c563541f12a11f27c704f
#
_entry.id   ec796bc8612c563541f12a11f27c704f
#
_cell.length_a   1.000
_cell.length_b   1.000
_cell.length_c   1.000
_cell.angle_alpha   90.00
_cell.angle_beta   90.00
_cell.angle_gamma   90.00
#
_symmetry.space_group_name_H-M   'P 1'
#
loop_
_entity.id
_entity.type
_entity.pdbx_description
1 polymer ?
#
loop_
_entity_poly.entity_id
_entity_poly.type
_entity_poly.pdbx_seq_one_letter_code
_entity_poly.pdbx_strand_id
1 'polypeptide(L)'
;MPMWITPLPKYLWISLYTNTRKIIVETVNTADGQVCYDGDYAIAGVPGTAALIKLSFLDSSGTLGKGILPTGNVVDELEIPDFGRLSFSIVDAANPLVFVTADSI
;
A
#
# COMPACT_ATOMS: atom_id res chain seq x y z
N MET A 1 11.57 9.01 -24.98
CA MET A 1 10.54 8.26 -24.26
C MET A 1 11.21 7.15 -23.47
N PRO A 2 11.02 7.03 -22.17
CA PRO A 2 11.64 5.96 -21.40
C PRO A 2 11.15 4.60 -21.90
N MET A 3 12.06 3.62 -22.01
CA MET A 3 11.76 2.28 -22.57
C MET A 3 10.78 1.43 -21.75
N TRP A 4 10.39 1.90 -20.56
CA TRP A 4 9.48 1.21 -19.66
C TRP A 4 8.01 1.66 -19.74
N ILE A 5 7.69 2.60 -20.61
CA ILE A 5 6.31 3.00 -20.91
C ILE A 5 5.86 2.20 -22.12
N THR A 6 5.14 1.09 -21.88
CA THR A 6 4.53 0.31 -22.97
C THR A 6 3.05 0.64 -22.96
N PRO A 7 2.52 1.41 -23.92
CA PRO A 7 1.08 1.60 -24.02
C PRO A 7 0.44 0.31 -24.47
N LEU A 8 -0.28 -0.35 -23.58
CA LEU A 8 -1.25 -1.37 -23.97
C LEU A 8 -2.53 -0.67 -24.44
N PRO A 9 -3.35 -1.27 -25.35
CA PRO A 9 -4.49 -0.61 -25.95
C PRO A 9 -5.56 -0.09 -24.97
N LYS A 10 -5.46 -0.46 -23.70
CA LYS A 10 -6.36 0.01 -22.61
C LYS A 10 -5.65 0.48 -21.36
N TYR A 11 -4.34 0.26 -21.22
CA TYR A 11 -3.63 0.52 -19.97
C TYR A 11 -2.25 1.09 -20.24
N LEU A 12 -1.86 2.07 -19.44
CA LEU A 12 -0.51 2.58 -19.33
C LEU A 12 0.10 2.04 -18.04
N TRP A 13 1.28 1.45 -18.14
CA TRP A 13 2.07 0.99 -16.99
C TRP A 13 3.21 1.96 -16.74
N ILE A 14 3.29 2.47 -15.53
CA ILE A 14 4.38 3.33 -15.11
C ILE A 14 5.08 2.67 -13.93
N SER A 15 6.38 2.45 -14.03
CA SER A 15 7.21 1.98 -12.92
C SER A 15 8.00 3.14 -12.36
N LEU A 16 7.77 3.46 -11.09
CA LEU A 16 8.48 4.51 -10.38
C LEU A 16 9.48 3.90 -9.38
N TYR A 17 10.70 4.42 -9.39
CA TYR A 17 11.69 4.14 -8.36
C TYR A 17 11.58 5.21 -7.27
N THR A 18 11.32 4.79 -6.05
CA THR A 18 11.33 5.67 -4.88
C THR A 18 12.76 5.87 -4.37
N ASN A 19 12.97 6.85 -3.48
CA ASN A 19 14.27 7.06 -2.80
C ASN A 19 14.73 5.83 -2.00
N THR A 20 13.80 4.94 -1.63
CA THR A 20 14.08 3.67 -0.95
C THR A 20 14.42 2.54 -1.90
N ARG A 21 14.54 2.81 -3.21
CA ARG A 21 14.73 1.81 -4.28
C ARG A 21 13.59 0.79 -4.40
N LYS A 22 12.39 1.15 -3.93
CA LYS A 22 11.18 0.34 -4.10
C LYS A 22 10.50 0.67 -5.42
N ILE A 23 9.90 -0.33 -6.04
CA ILE A 23 9.17 -0.19 -7.30
C ILE A 23 7.69 -0.05 -6.98
N ILE A 24 7.08 1.00 -7.50
CA ILE A 24 5.62 1.18 -7.52
C ILE A 24 5.17 1.07 -8.96
N VAL A 25 4.21 0.19 -9.23
CA VAL A 25 3.62 0.02 -10.54
C VAL A 25 2.25 0.66 -10.55
N GLU A 26 2.07 1.65 -11.41
CA GLU A 26 0.80 2.32 -11.63
C GLU A 26 0.13 1.75 -12.89
N THR A 27 -1.15 1.39 -12.76
CA THR A 27 -1.97 0.97 -13.90
C THR A 27 -3.04 2.03 -14.13
N VAL A 28 -3.00 2.68 -15.28
CA VAL A 28 -3.90 3.76 -15.67
C VAL A 28 -4.66 3.36 -16.93
N ASN A 29 -5.97 3.57 -16.95
CA ASN A 29 -6.78 3.34 -18.14
C ASN A 29 -6.49 4.39 -19.21
N THR A 30 -6.25 3.94 -20.44
CA THR A 30 -6.04 4.82 -21.59
C THR A 30 -6.94 4.46 -22.76
N ALA A 31 -7.35 5.45 -23.53
CA ALA A 31 -8.04 5.28 -24.81
C ALA A 31 -7.39 6.23 -25.82
N ASP A 32 -7.13 5.73 -27.02
CA ASP A 32 -6.51 6.49 -28.12
C ASP A 32 -5.22 7.22 -27.72
N GLY A 33 -4.42 6.60 -26.83
CA GLY A 33 -3.16 7.15 -26.33
C GLY A 33 -3.32 8.25 -25.27
N GLN A 34 -4.54 8.51 -24.80
CA GLN A 34 -4.82 9.49 -23.77
C GLN A 34 -5.36 8.83 -22.49
N VAL A 35 -5.11 9.43 -21.33
CA VAL A 35 -5.60 8.94 -20.05
C VAL A 35 -7.12 9.14 -19.97
N CYS A 36 -7.81 8.08 -19.54
CA CYS A 36 -9.24 8.15 -19.23
C CYS A 36 -9.41 8.64 -17.79
N TYR A 37 -10.21 9.67 -17.62
CA TYR A 37 -10.56 10.22 -16.30
C TYR A 37 -11.91 9.71 -15.80
N ASP A 38 -12.84 9.47 -16.72
CA ASP A 38 -14.18 9.01 -16.40
C ASP A 38 -14.22 7.49 -16.24
N GLY A 39 -15.02 7.03 -15.27
CA GLY A 39 -15.21 5.63 -14.96
C GLY A 39 -16.24 5.41 -13.86
N ASP A 40 -16.46 4.17 -13.52
CA ASP A 40 -17.48 3.71 -12.57
C ASP A 40 -16.91 3.30 -11.21
N TYR A 41 -15.60 3.52 -10.99
CA TYR A 41 -14.97 3.14 -9.74
C TYR A 41 -15.25 4.14 -8.63
N ALA A 42 -15.78 3.65 -7.50
CA ALA A 42 -16.08 4.44 -6.31
C ALA A 42 -15.11 4.13 -5.17
N ILE A 43 -14.73 5.15 -4.42
CA ILE A 43 -13.94 5.02 -3.19
C ILE A 43 -14.82 5.43 -2.01
N ALA A 44 -14.83 4.63 -0.95
CA ALA A 44 -15.58 4.94 0.26
C ALA A 44 -15.17 6.31 0.84
N GLY A 45 -16.17 7.15 1.13
CA GLY A 45 -15.95 8.50 1.64
C GLY A 45 -15.64 9.57 0.57
N VAL A 46 -15.54 9.20 -0.70
CA VAL A 46 -15.32 10.13 -1.82
C VAL A 46 -16.59 10.18 -2.67
N PRO A 47 -17.21 11.36 -2.87
CA PRO A 47 -18.38 11.48 -3.73
C PRO A 47 -18.07 11.22 -5.20
N GLY A 48 -18.99 10.53 -5.89
CA GLY A 48 -18.89 10.27 -7.33
C GLY A 48 -18.03 9.06 -7.68
N THR A 49 -17.79 8.93 -8.98
CA THR A 49 -16.98 7.85 -9.56
C THR A 49 -15.98 8.43 -10.55
N ALA A 50 -14.91 7.69 -10.83
CA ALA A 50 -13.89 8.04 -11.80
C ALA A 50 -13.22 6.79 -12.37
N ALA A 51 -12.32 6.95 -13.32
CA ALA A 51 -11.49 5.85 -13.80
C ALA A 51 -10.57 5.32 -12.69
N LEU A 52 -10.48 4.00 -12.56
CA LEU A 52 -9.61 3.36 -11.59
C LEU A 52 -8.13 3.61 -11.93
N ILE A 53 -7.37 4.07 -10.95
CA ILE A 53 -5.91 4.05 -10.95
C ILE A 53 -5.47 3.01 -9.91
N LYS A 54 -4.80 1.96 -10.36
CA LYS A 54 -4.29 0.92 -9.48
C LYS A 54 -2.82 1.15 -9.18
N LEU A 55 -2.47 1.24 -7.90
CA LEU A 55 -1.09 1.29 -7.43
C LEU A 55 -0.69 -0.07 -6.85
N SER A 56 0.39 -0.63 -7.34
CA SER A 56 0.97 -1.88 -6.84
C SER A 56 2.35 -1.60 -6.25
N PHE A 57 2.48 -1.74 -4.94
CA PHE A 57 3.72 -1.56 -4.21
C PHE A 57 4.43 -2.91 -4.16
N LEU A 58 5.41 -3.10 -5.06
CA LEU A 58 6.18 -4.33 -5.10
C LEU A 58 7.23 -4.30 -3.99
N ASP A 59 7.33 -5.41 -3.25
CA ASP A 59 8.30 -5.56 -2.16
C ASP A 59 8.26 -4.39 -1.17
N SER A 60 7.06 -4.08 -0.67
CA SER A 60 6.81 -2.93 0.21
C SER A 60 7.14 -3.20 1.69
N SER A 61 7.55 -4.42 2.04
CA SER A 61 7.86 -4.80 3.41
C SER A 61 9.16 -4.18 3.93
N GLY A 62 9.24 -3.96 5.24
CA GLY A 62 10.47 -3.63 5.91
C GLY A 62 10.95 -2.19 5.73
N THR A 63 10.07 -1.19 5.79
CA THR A 63 10.46 0.23 5.70
C THR A 63 11.36 0.66 6.86
N LEU A 64 11.28 -0.04 8.01
CA LEU A 64 12.19 0.12 9.15
C LEU A 64 13.50 -0.67 8.98
N GLY A 65 13.71 -1.37 7.86
CA GLY A 65 14.90 -2.16 7.60
C GLY A 65 14.96 -3.51 8.36
N LYS A 66 13.86 -3.96 8.93
CA LYS A 66 13.76 -5.17 9.77
C LYS A 66 12.80 -6.23 9.21
N GLY A 67 12.36 -6.10 7.96
CA GLY A 67 11.38 -7.00 7.35
C GLY A 67 9.94 -6.68 7.75
N ILE A 68 9.01 -7.54 7.33
CA ILE A 68 7.57 -7.33 7.54
C ILE A 68 7.13 -7.40 9.01
N LEU A 69 7.83 -8.20 9.83
CA LEU A 69 7.63 -8.31 11.27
C LEU A 69 8.86 -7.75 12.00
N PRO A 70 8.87 -6.46 12.37
CA PRO A 70 10.07 -5.81 12.94
C PRO A 70 10.56 -6.42 14.24
N THR A 71 9.66 -7.03 15.03
CA THR A 71 10.01 -7.75 16.28
C THR A 71 10.41 -9.19 16.03
N GLY A 72 10.12 -9.73 14.84
CA GLY A 72 10.29 -11.15 14.51
C GLY A 72 9.12 -12.03 14.95
N ASN A 73 8.16 -11.48 15.70
CA ASN A 73 7.01 -12.21 16.21
C ASN A 73 5.73 -11.79 15.47
N VAL A 74 4.79 -12.73 15.36
CA VAL A 74 3.44 -12.43 14.86
C VAL A 74 2.64 -11.67 15.91
N VAL A 75 2.82 -12.01 17.18
CA VAL A 75 2.19 -11.35 18.33
C VAL A 75 3.25 -11.09 19.39
N ASP A 76 3.25 -9.90 19.92
CA ASP A 76 4.04 -9.47 21.06
C ASP A 76 3.12 -9.18 22.26
N GLU A 77 3.68 -9.19 23.45
CA GLU A 77 2.99 -8.84 24.68
C GLU A 77 3.73 -7.69 25.39
N LEU A 78 2.96 -6.77 25.94
CA LEU A 78 3.45 -5.65 26.72
C LEU A 78 2.69 -5.61 28.06
N GLU A 79 3.44 -5.55 29.15
CA GLU A 79 2.88 -5.27 30.47
C GLU A 79 2.80 -3.75 30.67
N ILE A 80 1.58 -3.23 30.82
CA ILE A 80 1.34 -1.80 30.99
C ILE A 80 0.97 -1.55 32.45
N PRO A 81 1.70 -0.68 33.17
CA PRO A 81 1.35 -0.35 34.55
C PRO A 81 -0.08 0.16 34.67
N ASP A 82 -0.82 -0.31 35.68
CA ASP A 82 -2.21 0.02 35.98
C ASP A 82 -3.25 -0.42 34.92
N PHE A 83 -2.82 -1.00 33.79
CA PHE A 83 -3.68 -1.55 32.75
C PHE A 83 -3.65 -3.07 32.71
N GLY A 84 -2.45 -3.67 32.79
CA GLY A 84 -2.22 -5.10 32.67
C GLY A 84 -1.53 -5.48 31.36
N ARG A 85 -1.75 -6.72 30.93
CA ARG A 85 -1.11 -7.29 29.75
C ARG A 85 -1.87 -6.96 28.47
N LEU A 86 -1.17 -6.40 27.50
CA LEU A 86 -1.69 -6.09 26.17
C LEU A 86 -0.97 -6.95 25.12
N SER A 87 -1.75 -7.67 24.30
CA SER A 87 -1.24 -8.38 23.14
C SER A 87 -1.39 -7.50 21.90
N PHE A 88 -0.34 -7.40 21.07
CA PHE A 88 -0.33 -6.58 19.87
C PHE A 88 0.50 -7.21 18.77
N SER A 89 0.33 -6.75 17.55
CA SER A 89 1.13 -7.14 16.40
C SER A 89 1.70 -5.92 15.71
N ILE A 90 2.99 -5.92 15.41
CA ILE A 90 3.64 -4.88 14.61
C ILE A 90 3.89 -5.42 13.22
N VAL A 91 3.34 -4.75 12.21
CA VAL A 91 3.52 -5.12 10.80
C VAL A 91 4.04 -3.93 10.03
N ASP A 92 5.15 -4.11 9.32
CA ASP A 92 5.76 -3.11 8.47
C ASP A 92 5.58 -3.50 6.99
N ALA A 93 4.38 -3.21 6.47
CA ALA A 93 4.00 -3.42 5.07
C ALA A 93 3.75 -2.06 4.41
N ALA A 94 4.76 -1.44 3.84
CA ALA A 94 4.82 -0.09 3.31
C ALA A 94 4.79 1.02 4.39
N ASN A 95 4.00 0.85 5.45
CA ASN A 95 4.01 1.67 6.65
C ASN A 95 4.04 0.75 7.88
N PRO A 96 4.81 1.06 8.92
CA PRO A 96 4.75 0.32 10.16
C PRO A 96 3.44 0.65 10.90
N LEU A 97 2.70 -0.39 11.25
CA LEU A 97 1.42 -0.32 11.95
C LEU A 97 1.45 -1.22 13.18
N VAL A 98 0.77 -0.79 14.23
CA VAL A 98 0.50 -1.59 15.41
C VAL A 98 -0.97 -1.97 15.44
N PHE A 99 -1.26 -3.27 15.49
CA PHE A 99 -2.60 -3.82 15.57
C PHE A 99 -2.88 -4.30 16.98
N VAL A 100 -4.03 -3.90 17.53
CA VAL A 100 -4.54 -4.31 18.83
C VAL A 100 -6.00 -4.69 18.67
N THR A 101 -6.46 -5.74 19.34
CA THR A 101 -7.89 -6.08 19.33
C THR A 101 -8.67 -5.08 20.19
N ALA A 102 -9.81 -4.60 19.69
CA ALA A 102 -10.63 -3.62 20.40
C ALA A 102 -11.10 -4.12 21.77
N ASP A 103 -11.34 -5.43 21.89
CA ASP A 103 -11.80 -6.05 23.15
C ASP A 103 -10.69 -6.14 24.22
N SER A 104 -9.45 -5.80 23.87
CA SER A 104 -8.28 -5.86 24.78
C SER A 104 -7.93 -4.52 25.41
N ILE A 105 -8.67 -3.46 25.08
CA ILE A 105 -8.44 -2.09 25.58
C ILE A 105 -9.72 -1.46 26.14
#